data_18e3076b294cd03925823e9e429b7893
#
_entry.id   18e3076b294cd03925823e9e429b7893
#
_cell.length_a   1.000
_cell.length_b   1.000
_cell.length_c   1.000
_cell.angle_alpha   90.00
_cell.angle_beta   90.00
_cell.angle_gamma   90.00
#
_symmetry.space_group_name_H-M   'P 1'
#
loop_
_entity.id
_entity.type
_entity.pdbx_description
1 polymer ?
#
loop_
_entity_poly.entity_id
_entity_poly.type
_entity_poly.pdbx_seq_one_letter_code
_entity_poly.pdbx_strand_id
1 'polypeptide(L)'
;MDRSNFLLGKKAALYSHSLPAIEAWLQDLGFMQSEADRGVWIIERPDWHAQLSLDYTELYIRYLKSGPGNLDRDVERKFNYALSREDVENAVLGGP
;
A
#
# COMPACT_ATOMS: atom_id res chain seq x y z
N MET A 1 14.69 -16.26 13.32
CA MET A 1 14.07 -16.65 12.07
C MET A 1 14.10 -15.51 11.09
N ASP A 2 14.51 -15.79 9.90
CA ASP A 2 14.60 -14.79 8.85
C ASP A 2 13.20 -14.39 8.38
N ARG A 3 13.00 -13.10 8.13
CA ARG A 3 11.73 -12.57 7.60
C ARG A 3 11.39 -13.17 6.24
N SER A 4 12.38 -13.63 5.48
CA SER A 4 12.13 -14.27 4.19
C SER A 4 11.26 -15.53 4.29
N ASN A 5 11.18 -16.15 5.47
CA ASN A 5 10.29 -17.28 5.70
C ASN A 5 8.83 -16.85 5.87
N PHE A 6 8.59 -15.62 6.27
CA PHE A 6 7.25 -15.07 6.46
C PHE A 6 6.82 -14.30 5.22
N LEU A 7 7.69 -13.44 4.72
CA LEU A 7 7.48 -12.66 3.51
C LEU A 7 8.22 -13.34 2.38
N LEU A 8 7.52 -13.84 1.40
CA LEU A 8 8.17 -14.31 0.17
C LEU A 8 9.03 -13.19 -0.39
N GLY A 9 9.93 -13.49 -1.30
CA GLY A 9 10.78 -12.49 -1.91
C GLY A 9 9.99 -11.30 -2.44
N LYS A 10 10.58 -10.11 -2.37
CA LYS A 10 9.92 -8.87 -2.79
C LYS A 10 9.54 -8.85 -4.28
N LYS A 11 10.09 -9.76 -5.08
CA LYS A 11 9.75 -9.91 -6.50
C LYS A 11 8.62 -10.90 -6.75
N ALA A 12 8.13 -11.57 -5.71
CA ALA A 12 6.99 -12.46 -5.85
C ALA A 12 5.71 -11.63 -5.97
N ALA A 13 4.74 -12.14 -6.75
CA ALA A 13 3.46 -11.45 -6.93
C ALA A 13 2.73 -11.29 -5.59
N LEU A 14 1.98 -10.22 -5.45
CA LEU A 14 1.23 -9.94 -4.21
C LEU A 14 0.30 -11.08 -3.85
N TYR A 15 -0.38 -11.69 -4.84
CA TYR A 15 -1.31 -12.79 -4.57
C TYR A 15 -0.63 -14.03 -3.96
N SER A 16 0.69 -14.11 -4.05
CA SER A 16 1.45 -15.23 -3.47
C SER A 16 1.72 -15.05 -1.98
N HIS A 17 1.47 -13.86 -1.44
CA HIS A 17 1.65 -13.56 -0.02
C HIS A 17 0.37 -13.78 0.74
N SER A 18 0.47 -14.25 2.00
CA SER A 18 -0.68 -14.32 2.88
C SER A 18 -1.12 -12.92 3.28
N LEU A 19 -2.37 -12.78 3.70
CA LEU A 19 -2.86 -11.49 4.19
C LEU A 19 -2.02 -10.95 5.36
N PRO A 20 -1.66 -11.75 6.39
CA PRO A 20 -0.78 -11.24 7.44
C PRO A 20 0.57 -10.76 6.91
N ALA A 21 1.12 -11.40 5.87
CA ALA A 21 2.38 -10.96 5.27
C ALA A 21 2.22 -9.61 4.58
N ILE A 22 1.11 -9.41 3.87
CA ILE A 22 0.81 -8.13 3.21
C ILE A 22 0.62 -7.03 4.26
N GLU A 23 -0.09 -7.32 5.35
CA GLU A 23 -0.28 -6.35 6.42
C GLU A 23 1.03 -5.96 7.09
N ALA A 24 1.92 -6.94 7.32
CA ALA A 24 3.24 -6.65 7.87
C ALA A 24 4.06 -5.77 6.93
N TRP A 25 3.99 -6.02 5.64
CA TRP A 25 4.65 -5.20 4.64
C TRP A 25 4.13 -3.76 4.64
N LEU A 26 2.82 -3.56 4.72
CA LEU A 26 2.23 -2.22 4.79
C LEU A 26 2.72 -1.48 6.04
N GLN A 27 2.78 -2.16 7.18
CA GLN A 27 3.30 -1.55 8.41
C GLN A 27 4.77 -1.15 8.26
N ASP A 28 5.57 -1.99 7.61
CA ASP A 28 6.98 -1.69 7.36
C ASP A 28 7.15 -0.45 6.47
N LEU A 29 6.21 -0.21 5.56
CA LEU A 29 6.24 0.98 4.71
C LEU A 29 5.80 2.25 5.44
N GLY A 30 5.20 2.12 6.61
CA GLY A 30 4.71 3.25 7.38
C GLY A 30 3.20 3.43 7.36
N PHE A 31 2.46 2.49 6.76
CA PHE A 31 1.01 2.53 6.81
C PHE A 31 0.48 2.14 8.18
N MET A 32 -0.61 2.76 8.58
CA MET A 32 -1.34 2.43 9.79
C MET A 32 -2.75 2.01 9.43
N GLN A 33 -3.20 0.89 10.00
CA GLN A 33 -4.57 0.42 9.77
C GLN A 33 -5.56 1.39 10.42
N SER A 34 -6.62 1.74 9.69
CA SER A 34 -7.66 2.61 10.21
C SER A 34 -8.47 1.89 11.30
N GLU A 35 -8.77 2.60 12.38
CA GLU A 35 -9.63 2.08 13.44
C GLU A 35 -11.10 2.06 13.00
N ALA A 36 -11.49 3.00 12.17
CA ALA A 36 -12.85 3.12 11.69
C ALA A 36 -13.19 2.05 10.64
N ASP A 37 -12.22 1.67 9.82
CA ASP A 37 -12.40 0.66 8.78
C ASP A 37 -11.11 -0.14 8.64
N ARG A 38 -11.15 -1.39 9.09
CA ARG A 38 -9.97 -2.26 9.11
C ARG A 38 -9.47 -2.65 7.72
N GLY A 39 -10.26 -2.44 6.69
CA GLY A 39 -9.84 -2.64 5.30
C GLY A 39 -9.06 -1.47 4.73
N VAL A 40 -8.96 -0.37 5.46
CA VAL A 40 -8.29 0.86 5.01
C VAL A 40 -7.00 1.08 5.78
N TRP A 41 -5.95 1.40 5.05
CA TRP A 41 -4.62 1.70 5.59
C TRP A 41 -4.25 3.12 5.21
N ILE A 42 -3.62 3.84 6.12
CA ILE A 42 -3.33 5.27 5.95
C ILE A 42 -1.83 5.49 6.09
N ILE A 43 -1.27 6.29 5.19
CA ILE A 43 0.12 6.73 5.28
C ILE A 43 0.17 8.25 5.16
N GLU A 44 0.99 8.88 6.01
CA GLU A 44 1.19 10.32 6.00
C GLU A 44 2.68 10.61 5.79
N ARG A 45 2.98 11.13 4.62
CA ARG A 45 4.34 11.56 4.26
C ARG A 45 4.41 13.08 4.30
N PRO A 46 5.62 13.65 4.40
CA PRO A 46 5.75 15.12 4.39
C PRO A 46 5.16 15.77 3.14
N ASP A 47 5.21 15.08 2.00
CA ASP A 47 4.83 15.62 0.72
C ASP A 47 3.44 15.21 0.25
N TRP A 48 2.85 14.18 0.86
CA TRP A 48 1.52 13.68 0.48
C TRP A 48 0.97 12.73 1.53
N HIS A 49 -0.35 12.60 1.56
CA HIS A 49 -1.06 11.62 2.38
C HIS A 49 -1.88 10.71 1.47
N ALA A 50 -2.05 9.46 1.85
CA ALA A 50 -2.79 8.50 1.05
C ALA A 50 -3.54 7.49 1.89
N GLN A 51 -4.58 6.91 1.28
CA GLN A 51 -5.34 5.79 1.82
C GLN A 51 -5.20 4.62 0.88
N LEU A 52 -5.02 3.43 1.43
CA LEU A 52 -4.89 2.20 0.67
C LEU A 52 -5.95 1.22 1.12
N SER A 53 -6.58 0.56 0.16
CA SER A 53 -7.57 -0.49 0.42
C SER A 53 -7.16 -1.76 -0.31
N LEU A 54 -7.33 -2.91 0.37
CA LEU A 54 -7.09 -4.22 -0.22
C LEU A 54 -8.44 -4.76 -0.69
N ASP A 55 -8.66 -4.75 -1.99
CA ASP A 55 -9.87 -5.29 -2.59
C ASP A 55 -9.63 -6.72 -3.07
N TYR A 56 -10.67 -7.42 -3.53
CA TYR A 56 -10.55 -8.82 -3.93
C TYR A 56 -9.58 -9.03 -5.08
N THR A 57 -9.58 -8.15 -6.06
CA THR A 57 -8.81 -8.33 -7.29
C THR A 57 -7.66 -7.37 -7.43
N GLU A 58 -7.64 -6.30 -6.64
CA GLU A 58 -6.63 -5.26 -6.80
C GLU A 58 -6.43 -4.47 -5.51
N LEU A 59 -5.23 -3.92 -5.39
CA LEU A 59 -4.90 -2.96 -4.36
C LEU A 59 -5.24 -1.58 -4.90
N TYR A 60 -5.94 -0.79 -4.10
CA TYR A 60 -6.41 0.54 -4.49
C TYR A 60 -5.77 1.58 -3.60
N ILE A 61 -5.18 2.61 -4.20
CA ILE A 61 -4.62 3.72 -3.44
C ILE A 61 -5.21 5.05 -3.90
N ARG A 62 -5.46 5.93 -2.92
CA ARG A 62 -5.97 7.28 -3.17
C ARG A 62 -5.05 8.26 -2.47
N TYR A 63 -4.38 9.10 -3.25
CA TYR A 63 -3.62 10.22 -2.73
C TYR A 63 -4.57 11.37 -2.47
N LEU A 64 -4.52 11.95 -1.26
CA LEU A 64 -5.56 12.86 -0.80
C LEU A 64 -5.25 14.32 -1.14
N LYS A 65 -6.22 14.99 -1.77
CA LYS A 65 -6.17 16.41 -1.99
C LYS A 65 -6.08 17.18 -0.66
N SER A 66 -6.71 16.66 0.39
CA SER A 66 -6.71 17.29 1.70
C SER A 66 -5.35 17.27 2.40
N GLY A 67 -4.43 16.41 1.92
CA GLY A 67 -3.07 16.36 2.44
C GLY A 67 -2.16 17.38 1.77
N PRO A 68 -0.86 17.37 2.13
CA PRO A 68 0.12 18.22 1.46
C PRO A 68 0.30 17.80 -0.01
N GLY A 69 0.93 18.66 -0.82
CA GLY A 69 1.27 18.33 -2.20
C GLY A 69 0.50 19.13 -3.25
N ASN A 70 -0.41 20.00 -2.85
CA ASN A 70 -1.13 20.91 -3.78
C ASN A 70 -1.86 20.18 -4.90
N LEU A 71 -2.50 19.06 -4.59
CA LEU A 71 -3.30 18.35 -5.56
C LEU A 71 -4.62 19.07 -5.82
N ASP A 72 -5.05 19.14 -7.09
CA ASP A 72 -6.34 19.71 -7.46
C ASP A 72 -7.49 18.82 -7.04
N ARG A 73 -7.24 17.52 -6.96
CA ARG A 73 -8.22 16.49 -6.60
C ARG A 73 -7.47 15.27 -6.09
N ASP A 74 -8.21 14.33 -5.49
CA ASP A 74 -7.64 13.06 -5.12
C ASP A 74 -7.12 12.34 -6.37
N VAL A 75 -5.96 11.70 -6.24
CA VAL A 75 -5.37 10.90 -7.32
C VAL A 75 -5.52 9.44 -6.95
N GLU A 76 -6.18 8.68 -7.81
CA GLU A 76 -6.47 7.26 -7.57
C GLU A 76 -5.64 6.38 -8.48
N ARG A 77 -5.15 5.26 -7.93
CA ARG A 77 -4.42 4.24 -8.70
C ARG A 77 -4.84 2.86 -8.23
N LYS A 78 -4.80 1.92 -9.15
CA LYS A 78 -5.12 0.51 -8.88
C LYS A 78 -3.95 -0.34 -9.30
N PHE A 79 -3.67 -1.38 -8.51
CA PHE A 79 -2.57 -2.31 -8.80
C PHE A 79 -3.09 -3.73 -8.74
N ASN A 80 -2.87 -4.47 -9.82
CA ASN A 80 -3.25 -5.86 -9.90
C ASN A 80 -2.35 -6.69 -8.96
N TYR A 81 -2.93 -7.69 -8.31
CA TYR A 81 -2.18 -8.55 -7.40
C TYR A 81 -1.16 -9.45 -8.09
N ALA A 82 -1.15 -9.49 -9.42
CA ALA A 82 -0.08 -10.15 -10.16
C ALA A 82 1.24 -9.39 -10.13
N LEU A 83 1.20 -8.08 -9.80
CA LEU A 83 2.40 -7.28 -9.63
C LEU A 83 3.16 -7.70 -8.38
N SER A 84 4.47 -7.50 -8.41
CA SER A 84 5.30 -7.83 -7.25
C SER A 84 5.16 -6.77 -6.16
N ARG A 85 5.48 -7.17 -4.94
CA ARG A 85 5.55 -6.24 -3.81
C ARG A 85 6.51 -5.09 -4.10
N GLU A 86 7.66 -5.39 -4.71
CA GLU A 86 8.65 -4.37 -5.05
C GLU A 86 8.09 -3.35 -6.04
N ASP A 87 7.39 -3.81 -7.08
CA ASP A 87 6.83 -2.90 -8.09
C ASP A 87 5.76 -1.99 -7.49
N VAL A 88 4.88 -2.55 -6.68
CA VAL A 88 3.83 -1.76 -6.03
C VAL A 88 4.42 -0.78 -5.03
N GLU A 89 5.38 -1.23 -4.23
CA GLU A 89 6.06 -0.38 -3.26
C GLU A 89 6.70 0.84 -3.94
N ASN A 90 7.45 0.61 -5.01
CA ASN A 90 8.10 1.70 -5.75
C ASN A 90 7.09 2.67 -6.33
N ALA A 91 5.98 2.16 -6.89
CA ALA A 91 4.95 3.01 -7.46
C ALA A 91 4.22 3.83 -6.41
N VAL A 92 3.87 3.21 -5.29
CA VAL A 92 3.14 3.87 -4.19
C VAL A 92 4.00 4.94 -3.52
N LEU A 93 5.23 4.60 -3.17
CA LEU A 93 6.13 5.52 -2.47
C LEU A 93 6.67 6.62 -3.37
N GLY A 94 6.52 6.48 -4.68
CA GLY A 94 6.83 7.55 -5.63
C GLY A 94 5.88 8.74 -5.54
N GLY A 95 4.73 8.56 -4.90
CA GLY A 95 3.73 9.61 -4.70
C GLY A 95 2.80 9.79 -5.89
N PRO A 96 1.92 10.77 -5.80
CA PRO A 96 0.92 11.04 -6.84
C PRO A 96 1.50 11.56 -8.15
#